data_de9a899c063bdcf7683e84ae03ad6b5d
#
_entry.id   de9a899c063bdcf7683e84ae03ad6b5d
#
_cell.length_a   1.000
_cell.length_b   1.000
_cell.length_c   1.000
_cell.angle_alpha   90.00
_cell.angle_beta   90.00
_cell.angle_gamma   90.00
#
_symmetry.space_group_name_H-M   'P 1'
#
loop_
_entity.id
_entity.type
_entity.pdbx_description
1 polymer ?
#
loop_
_entity_poly.entity_id
_entity_poly.type
_entity_poly.pdbx_seq_one_letter_code
_entity_poly.pdbx_strand_id
1 'polypeptide(L)'
;AGALINIPANYALMFGFGPVPGLGAIGTGYASAIVYTAMWLGMMIFTGAFKPYKRFAIFSTFRLPDPKSIKEMLSLGVPIGVSGSLEVTMFALVSLVMGTLGTIAVASHQVAINFASLTFMIPFGLSIAQTARIGQSMGRGQVREARFRGWMGVVVSTSCMAVFAMIMLLFPEWIIAIYTDDPDVVEGALKLLGIAAIFQLSDGVQISAIGALRGMKDTQIPMVFNLIAYGLTGIPLSIYLGITLGYGGQGMWTGLVIGLTVAAIVHVTRFHHLTMSTIRKKDASMA
;
A
#
# COMPACT_ATOMS: atom_id res chain seq x y z
N ALA A 1 -1.15 -15.07 11.13
CA ALA A 1 -2.29 -15.90 11.58
C ALA A 1 -3.36 -15.99 10.48
N GLY A 2 -3.91 -14.87 9.94
CA GLY A 2 -4.98 -14.91 8.94
C GLY A 2 -4.63 -15.73 7.69
N ALA A 3 -3.44 -15.57 7.11
CA ALA A 3 -3.00 -16.34 5.95
C ALA A 3 -2.94 -17.85 6.22
N LEU A 4 -2.51 -18.26 7.41
CA LEU A 4 -2.45 -19.67 7.80
C LEU A 4 -3.83 -20.33 7.90
N ILE A 5 -4.87 -19.56 8.22
CA ILE A 5 -6.27 -20.01 8.23
C ILE A 5 -6.86 -19.93 6.83
N ASN A 6 -6.44 -18.93 6.04
CA ASN A 6 -6.98 -18.67 4.71
C ASN A 6 -6.67 -19.80 3.72
N ILE A 7 -5.44 -20.32 3.73
CA ILE A 7 -5.02 -21.37 2.80
C ILE A 7 -5.88 -22.64 2.95
N PRO A 8 -5.98 -23.27 4.13
CA PRO A 8 -6.81 -24.48 4.29
C PRO A 8 -8.30 -24.20 4.13
N ALA A 9 -8.79 -23.03 4.54
CA ALA A 9 -10.20 -22.65 4.39
C ALA A 9 -10.58 -22.50 2.90
N ASN A 10 -9.73 -21.83 2.10
CA ASN A 10 -9.94 -21.72 0.66
C ASN A 10 -9.90 -23.09 -0.01
N TYR A 11 -8.90 -23.91 0.31
CA TYR A 11 -8.79 -25.24 -0.26
C TYR A 11 -10.02 -26.08 0.02
N ALA A 12 -10.45 -26.15 1.29
CA ALA A 12 -11.59 -26.96 1.71
C ALA A 12 -12.93 -26.51 1.10
N LEU A 13 -13.14 -25.19 0.99
CA LEU A 13 -14.42 -24.64 0.48
C LEU A 13 -14.45 -24.51 -1.03
N MET A 14 -13.32 -24.34 -1.68
CA MET A 14 -13.22 -24.25 -3.14
C MET A 14 -13.31 -25.61 -3.82
N PHE A 15 -12.51 -26.58 -3.32
CA PHE A 15 -12.39 -27.90 -3.94
C PHE A 15 -13.24 -28.98 -3.25
N GLY A 16 -13.72 -28.72 -2.04
CA GLY A 16 -14.40 -29.68 -1.18
C GLY A 16 -13.42 -30.44 -0.29
N PHE A 17 -13.87 -30.77 0.93
CA PHE A 17 -13.12 -31.61 1.87
C PHE A 17 -14.09 -32.43 2.72
N GLY A 18 -14.03 -33.75 2.58
CA GLY A 18 -14.89 -34.67 3.30
C GLY A 18 -16.37 -34.47 2.94
N PRO A 19 -17.26 -34.17 3.91
CA PRO A 19 -18.68 -33.96 3.66
C PRO A 19 -19.03 -32.58 3.06
N VAL A 20 -18.05 -31.67 2.94
CA VAL A 20 -18.26 -30.34 2.42
C VAL A 20 -18.09 -30.37 0.90
N PRO A 21 -19.15 -30.09 0.11
CA PRO A 21 -19.06 -30.04 -1.34
C PRO A 21 -18.20 -28.83 -1.76
N GLY A 22 -17.43 -28.98 -2.85
CA GLY A 22 -16.67 -27.88 -3.43
C GLY A 22 -17.60 -26.80 -4.00
N LEU A 23 -17.48 -25.59 -3.50
CA LEU A 23 -18.33 -24.43 -3.89
C LEU A 23 -17.66 -23.56 -4.97
N GLY A 24 -16.48 -23.98 -5.49
CA GLY A 24 -15.75 -23.22 -6.49
C GLY A 24 -15.45 -21.78 -6.05
N ALA A 25 -15.67 -20.82 -6.96
CA ALA A 25 -15.42 -19.40 -6.67
C ALA A 25 -16.25 -18.83 -5.50
N ILE A 26 -17.45 -19.36 -5.26
CA ILE A 26 -18.28 -18.94 -4.11
C ILE A 26 -17.62 -19.38 -2.80
N GLY A 27 -16.95 -20.52 -2.79
CA GLY A 27 -16.21 -21.04 -1.65
C GLY A 27 -15.12 -20.11 -1.15
N THR A 28 -14.44 -19.38 -2.05
CA THR A 28 -13.42 -18.40 -1.68
C THR A 28 -13.99 -17.21 -0.91
N GLY A 29 -15.23 -16.79 -1.24
CA GLY A 29 -15.96 -15.76 -0.51
C GLY A 29 -16.27 -16.19 0.93
N TYR A 30 -16.77 -17.41 1.13
CA TYR A 30 -17.00 -17.95 2.47
C TYR A 30 -15.71 -18.15 3.26
N ALA A 31 -14.63 -18.62 2.63
CA ALA A 31 -13.33 -18.75 3.26
C ALA A 31 -12.84 -17.38 3.78
N SER A 32 -12.93 -16.34 2.97
CA SER A 32 -12.56 -14.98 3.36
C SER A 32 -13.40 -14.47 4.54
N ALA A 33 -14.71 -14.70 4.53
CA ALA A 33 -15.60 -14.31 5.62
C ALA A 33 -15.22 -15.01 6.94
N ILE A 34 -14.94 -16.33 6.89
CA ILE A 34 -14.48 -17.11 8.05
C ILE A 34 -13.18 -16.56 8.59
N VAL A 35 -12.20 -16.28 7.72
CA VAL A 35 -10.89 -15.76 8.11
C VAL A 35 -11.00 -14.40 8.78
N TYR A 36 -11.75 -13.46 8.19
CA TYR A 36 -11.95 -12.14 8.79
C TYR A 36 -12.67 -12.22 10.13
N THR A 37 -13.68 -13.09 10.25
CA THR A 37 -14.39 -13.32 11.51
C THR A 37 -13.46 -13.91 12.57
N ALA A 38 -12.64 -14.91 12.21
CA ALA A 38 -11.66 -15.51 13.12
C ALA A 38 -10.58 -14.50 13.55
N MET A 39 -10.11 -13.65 12.63
CA MET A 39 -9.16 -12.58 12.95
C MET A 39 -9.78 -11.55 13.90
N TRP A 40 -11.03 -11.15 13.68
CA TRP A 40 -11.74 -10.21 14.54
C TRP A 40 -11.94 -10.79 15.95
N LEU A 41 -12.43 -12.03 16.06
CA LEU A 41 -12.58 -12.71 17.33
C LEU A 41 -11.25 -12.89 18.05
N GLY A 42 -10.20 -13.30 17.31
CA GLY A 42 -8.85 -13.44 17.86
C GLY A 42 -8.32 -12.11 18.42
N MET A 43 -8.57 -11.00 17.73
CA MET A 43 -8.17 -9.67 18.20
C MET A 43 -8.97 -9.23 19.43
N MET A 44 -10.27 -9.50 19.48
CA MET A 44 -11.11 -9.24 20.68
C MET A 44 -10.62 -10.02 21.89
N ILE A 45 -10.36 -11.32 21.72
CA ILE A 45 -9.85 -12.18 22.80
C ILE A 45 -8.46 -11.69 23.24
N PHE A 46 -7.57 -11.40 22.29
CA PHE A 46 -6.23 -10.92 22.58
C PHE A 46 -6.23 -9.59 23.36
N THR A 47 -7.03 -8.62 22.92
CA THR A 47 -7.15 -7.33 23.61
C THR A 47 -7.82 -7.44 24.98
N GLY A 48 -8.77 -8.36 25.15
CA GLY A 48 -9.44 -8.60 26.43
C GLY A 48 -8.61 -9.42 27.43
N ALA A 49 -7.83 -10.39 26.94
CA ALA A 49 -7.09 -11.34 27.79
C ALA A 49 -5.68 -10.86 28.14
N PHE A 50 -4.99 -10.14 27.23
CA PHE A 50 -3.58 -9.81 27.40
C PHE A 50 -3.37 -8.67 28.40
N LYS A 51 -2.57 -8.94 29.47
CA LYS A 51 -2.36 -8.02 30.60
C LYS A 51 -2.03 -6.55 30.23
N PRO A 52 -1.13 -6.26 29.23
CA PRO A 52 -0.83 -4.89 28.82
C PRO A 52 -2.05 -4.10 28.36
N TYR A 53 -3.04 -4.75 27.72
CA TYR A 53 -4.24 -4.09 27.20
C TYR A 53 -5.35 -3.95 28.24
N LYS A 54 -5.37 -4.79 29.28
CA LYS A 54 -6.36 -4.71 30.38
C LYS A 54 -6.36 -3.36 31.09
N ARG A 55 -5.16 -2.69 31.18
CA ARG A 55 -5.06 -1.35 31.79
C ARG A 55 -5.82 -0.26 31.03
N PHE A 56 -6.10 -0.46 29.75
CA PHE A 56 -6.86 0.50 28.94
C PHE A 56 -8.37 0.34 29.11
N ALA A 57 -8.82 -0.72 29.79
CA ALA A 57 -10.22 -0.95 30.13
C ALA A 57 -11.18 -0.83 28.92
N ILE A 58 -10.74 -1.31 27.74
CA ILE A 58 -11.44 -1.08 26.45
C ILE A 58 -12.88 -1.58 26.49
N PHE A 59 -13.14 -2.70 27.18
CA PHE A 59 -14.46 -3.32 27.27
C PHE A 59 -15.21 -3.04 28.60
N SER A 60 -14.62 -2.24 29.51
CA SER A 60 -15.20 -2.04 30.86
C SER A 60 -16.26 -0.97 30.91
N THR A 61 -16.25 -0.02 29.98
CA THR A 61 -17.20 1.08 29.95
C THR A 61 -17.78 1.26 28.54
N PHE A 62 -19.08 1.02 28.43
CA PHE A 62 -19.81 1.39 27.21
C PHE A 62 -20.16 2.88 27.30
N ARG A 63 -19.47 3.69 26.50
CA ARG A 63 -19.78 5.13 26.36
C ARG A 63 -20.45 5.36 25.03
N LEU A 64 -21.45 6.23 25.02
CA LEU A 64 -22.05 6.68 23.77
C LEU A 64 -20.99 7.37 22.91
N PRO A 65 -21.06 7.21 21.58
CA PRO A 65 -20.13 7.84 20.67
C PRO A 65 -20.14 9.38 20.84
N ASP A 66 -18.95 9.95 21.05
CA ASP A 66 -18.79 11.40 21.11
C ASP A 66 -18.73 11.99 19.70
N PRO A 67 -19.64 12.90 19.31
CA PRO A 67 -19.66 13.50 17.97
C PRO A 67 -18.34 14.19 17.57
N LYS A 68 -17.61 14.77 18.53
CA LYS A 68 -16.32 15.42 18.26
C LYS A 68 -15.26 14.40 17.87
N SER A 69 -15.18 13.30 18.61
CA SER A 69 -14.26 12.19 18.30
C SER A 69 -14.59 11.53 16.96
N ILE A 70 -15.89 11.34 16.66
CA ILE A 70 -16.32 10.81 15.35
C ILE A 70 -15.91 11.76 14.23
N LYS A 71 -16.14 13.08 14.38
CA LYS A 71 -15.74 14.07 13.38
C LYS A 71 -14.24 14.07 13.14
N GLU A 72 -13.41 13.96 14.20
CA GLU A 72 -11.95 13.86 14.07
C GLU A 72 -11.56 12.59 13.34
N MET A 73 -12.13 11.43 13.69
CA MET A 73 -11.88 10.16 13.01
C MET A 73 -12.24 10.23 11.52
N LEU A 74 -13.39 10.80 11.18
CA LEU A 74 -13.82 10.95 9.79
C LEU A 74 -12.95 11.95 9.02
N SER A 75 -12.55 13.05 9.64
CA SER A 75 -11.67 14.05 8.98
C SER A 75 -10.29 13.52 8.62
N LEU A 76 -9.81 12.50 9.33
CA LEU A 76 -8.57 11.79 9.02
C LEU A 76 -8.82 10.56 8.15
N GLY A 77 -9.83 9.77 8.47
CA GLY A 77 -10.10 8.49 7.83
C GLY A 77 -10.62 8.60 6.40
N VAL A 78 -11.53 9.56 6.14
CA VAL A 78 -12.08 9.75 4.77
C VAL A 78 -10.98 10.10 3.77
N PRO A 79 -10.08 11.08 4.01
CA PRO A 79 -8.97 11.35 3.10
C PRO A 79 -8.03 10.16 2.91
N ILE A 80 -7.76 9.37 3.95
CA ILE A 80 -6.95 8.15 3.84
C ILE A 80 -7.65 7.12 2.95
N GLY A 81 -8.95 6.91 3.16
CA GLY A 81 -9.76 6.00 2.35
C GLY A 81 -9.81 6.42 0.89
N VAL A 82 -10.07 7.69 0.61
CA VAL A 82 -10.07 8.23 -0.76
C VAL A 82 -8.71 8.05 -1.43
N SER A 83 -7.60 8.35 -0.72
CA SER A 83 -6.24 8.14 -1.26
C SER A 83 -5.98 6.68 -1.62
N GLY A 84 -6.34 5.74 -0.75
CA GLY A 84 -6.20 4.30 -1.04
C GLY A 84 -7.09 3.84 -2.18
N SER A 85 -8.33 4.34 -2.26
CA SER A 85 -9.25 4.04 -3.38
C SER A 85 -8.71 4.55 -4.72
N LEU A 86 -8.13 5.75 -4.75
CA LEU A 86 -7.50 6.30 -5.97
C LEU A 86 -6.34 5.43 -6.45
N GLU A 87 -5.50 4.96 -5.54
CA GLU A 87 -4.37 4.07 -5.85
C GLU A 87 -4.85 2.73 -6.43
N VAL A 88 -5.79 2.06 -5.75
CA VAL A 88 -6.38 0.80 -6.24
C VAL A 88 -7.08 1.01 -7.59
N THR A 89 -7.81 2.12 -7.76
CA THR A 89 -8.49 2.45 -9.02
C THR A 89 -7.49 2.66 -10.15
N MET A 90 -6.36 3.31 -9.90
CA MET A 90 -5.29 3.49 -10.89
C MET A 90 -4.79 2.13 -11.40
N PHE A 91 -4.44 1.21 -10.53
CA PHE A 91 -3.99 -0.14 -10.93
C PHE A 91 -5.08 -0.94 -11.64
N ALA A 92 -6.32 -0.86 -11.16
CA ALA A 92 -7.45 -1.54 -11.78
C ALA A 92 -7.72 -1.02 -13.21
N LEU A 93 -7.70 0.30 -13.41
CA LEU A 93 -7.86 0.90 -14.73
C LEU A 93 -6.73 0.52 -15.68
N VAL A 94 -5.47 0.55 -15.22
CA VAL A 94 -4.34 0.11 -16.04
C VAL A 94 -4.48 -1.36 -16.42
N SER A 95 -4.86 -2.24 -15.49
CA SER A 95 -5.11 -3.65 -15.78
C SER A 95 -6.23 -3.84 -16.81
N LEU A 96 -7.30 -3.04 -16.70
CA LEU A 96 -8.41 -3.08 -17.65
C LEU A 96 -7.99 -2.62 -19.05
N VAL A 97 -7.20 -1.54 -19.14
CA VAL A 97 -6.68 -1.04 -20.42
C VAL A 97 -5.65 -1.99 -21.01
N MET A 98 -4.83 -2.69 -20.19
CA MET A 98 -3.97 -3.78 -20.65
C MET A 98 -4.75 -4.87 -21.38
N GLY A 99 -6.01 -5.10 -21.00
CA GLY A 99 -6.91 -6.04 -21.68
C GLY A 99 -7.15 -5.71 -23.16
N THR A 100 -7.06 -4.44 -23.54
CA THR A 100 -7.21 -4.01 -24.95
C THR A 100 -5.95 -4.28 -25.79
N LEU A 101 -4.81 -4.53 -25.14
CA LEU A 101 -3.53 -4.88 -25.77
C LEU A 101 -3.38 -6.39 -26.03
N GLY A 102 -4.31 -7.20 -25.54
CA GLY A 102 -4.35 -8.65 -25.74
C GLY A 102 -3.98 -9.46 -24.50
N THR A 103 -4.19 -10.77 -24.59
CA THR A 103 -4.06 -11.72 -23.48
C THR A 103 -2.63 -11.82 -22.94
N ILE A 104 -1.62 -11.80 -23.83
CA ILE A 104 -0.21 -11.84 -23.46
C ILE A 104 0.18 -10.61 -22.65
N ALA A 105 -0.30 -9.41 -23.04
CA ALA A 105 -0.03 -8.18 -22.33
C ALA A 105 -0.61 -8.20 -20.91
N VAL A 106 -1.84 -8.72 -20.75
CA VAL A 106 -2.47 -8.89 -19.43
C VAL A 106 -1.73 -9.91 -18.59
N ALA A 107 -1.36 -11.06 -19.14
CA ALA A 107 -0.64 -12.09 -18.42
C ALA A 107 0.73 -11.59 -17.92
N SER A 108 1.50 -10.94 -18.80
CA SER A 108 2.78 -10.31 -18.45
C SER A 108 2.62 -9.23 -17.37
N HIS A 109 1.57 -8.41 -17.47
CA HIS A 109 1.25 -7.41 -16.45
C HIS A 109 0.92 -8.06 -15.10
N GLN A 110 0.14 -9.16 -15.11
CA GLN A 110 -0.21 -9.87 -13.87
C GLN A 110 1.01 -10.44 -13.16
N VAL A 111 1.99 -10.97 -13.88
CA VAL A 111 3.27 -11.41 -13.30
C VAL A 111 3.96 -10.24 -12.60
N ALA A 112 4.15 -9.14 -13.30
CA ALA A 112 4.86 -7.98 -12.77
C ALA A 112 4.14 -7.35 -11.55
N ILE A 113 2.82 -7.14 -11.64
CA ILE A 113 2.05 -6.49 -10.56
C ILE A 113 1.89 -7.41 -9.33
N ASN A 114 1.77 -8.73 -9.51
CA ASN A 114 1.70 -9.65 -8.38
C ASN A 114 3.01 -9.65 -7.57
N PHE A 115 4.16 -9.71 -8.24
CA PHE A 115 5.44 -9.66 -7.55
C PHE A 115 5.66 -8.29 -6.88
N ALA A 116 5.34 -7.19 -7.57
CA ALA A 116 5.40 -5.84 -7.01
C ALA A 116 4.50 -5.71 -5.76
N SER A 117 3.27 -6.21 -5.82
CA SER A 117 2.33 -6.18 -4.70
C SER A 117 2.79 -7.01 -3.50
N LEU A 118 3.41 -8.17 -3.75
CA LEU A 118 3.96 -9.01 -2.68
C LEU A 118 5.07 -8.29 -1.93
N THR A 119 6.01 -7.70 -2.65
CA THR A 119 7.15 -6.98 -2.06
C THR A 119 6.73 -5.68 -1.39
N PHE A 120 5.68 -5.01 -1.88
CA PHE A 120 5.08 -3.81 -1.30
C PHE A 120 4.54 -4.02 0.13
N MET A 121 4.13 -5.25 0.50
CA MET A 121 3.60 -5.50 1.86
C MET A 121 4.60 -5.18 2.97
N ILE A 122 5.91 -5.25 2.70
CA ILE A 122 6.95 -4.93 3.69
C ILE A 122 7.01 -3.42 3.98
N PRO A 123 7.22 -2.52 3.00
CA PRO A 123 7.22 -1.07 3.26
C PRO A 123 5.85 -0.56 3.71
N PHE A 124 4.75 -1.20 3.29
CA PHE A 124 3.42 -0.90 3.79
C PHE A 124 3.31 -1.17 5.30
N GLY A 125 3.77 -2.32 5.78
CA GLY A 125 3.84 -2.63 7.21
C GLY A 125 4.74 -1.67 7.99
N LEU A 126 5.90 -1.31 7.42
CA LEU A 126 6.82 -0.31 8.00
C LEU A 126 6.15 1.08 8.09
N SER A 127 5.38 1.48 7.09
CA SER A 127 4.68 2.78 7.08
C SER A 127 3.63 2.89 8.19
N ILE A 128 2.93 1.79 8.50
CA ILE A 128 1.97 1.73 9.62
C ILE A 128 2.69 1.90 10.96
N ALA A 129 3.81 1.18 11.17
CA ALA A 129 4.62 1.30 12.36
C ALA A 129 5.21 2.72 12.51
N GLN A 130 5.67 3.30 11.41
CA GLN A 130 6.19 4.66 11.33
C GLN A 130 5.11 5.70 11.69
N THR A 131 3.90 5.56 11.16
CA THR A 131 2.74 6.42 11.49
C THR A 131 2.51 6.45 13.00
N ALA A 132 2.48 5.31 13.66
CA ALA A 132 2.29 5.20 15.10
C ALA A 132 3.44 5.87 15.89
N ARG A 133 4.69 5.61 15.48
CA ARG A 133 5.88 6.18 16.13
C ARG A 133 5.96 7.69 15.99
N ILE A 134 5.64 8.22 14.83
CA ILE A 134 5.60 9.68 14.59
C ILE A 134 4.45 10.30 15.39
N GLY A 135 3.26 9.70 15.38
CA GLY A 135 2.13 10.17 16.17
C GLY A 135 2.44 10.25 17.67
N GLN A 136 3.13 9.24 18.22
CA GLN A 136 3.60 9.25 19.60
C GLN A 136 4.61 10.39 19.88
N SER A 137 5.55 10.65 18.97
CA SER A 137 6.50 11.74 19.11
C SER A 137 5.82 13.10 19.04
N MET A 138 4.86 13.26 18.13
CA MET A 138 4.05 14.47 18.00
C MET A 138 3.21 14.71 19.26
N GLY A 139 2.59 13.66 19.81
CA GLY A 139 1.82 13.74 21.06
C GLY A 139 2.66 14.13 22.28
N ARG A 140 3.96 13.83 22.29
CA ARG A 140 4.92 14.26 23.32
C ARG A 140 5.51 15.63 23.03
N GLY A 141 5.15 16.28 21.93
CA GLY A 141 5.73 17.53 21.49
C GLY A 141 7.17 17.42 20.96
N GLN A 142 7.67 16.22 20.69
CA GLN A 142 9.04 15.95 20.23
C GLN A 142 9.14 16.00 18.70
N VAL A 143 8.93 17.18 18.10
CA VAL A 143 8.83 17.35 16.64
C VAL A 143 10.14 16.99 15.93
N ARG A 144 11.32 17.30 16.51
CA ARG A 144 12.62 16.94 15.93
C ARG A 144 12.79 15.42 15.85
N GLU A 145 12.32 14.70 16.87
CA GLU A 145 12.33 13.24 16.88
C GLU A 145 11.33 12.65 15.87
N ALA A 146 10.13 13.23 15.77
CA ALA A 146 9.16 12.86 14.76
C ALA A 146 9.73 12.97 13.33
N ARG A 147 10.44 14.08 13.05
CA ARG A 147 11.15 14.30 11.79
C ARG A 147 12.24 13.24 11.54
N PHE A 148 13.08 12.97 12.52
CA PHE A 148 14.11 11.95 12.40
C PHE A 148 13.53 10.57 12.10
N ARG A 149 12.49 10.16 12.83
CA ARG A 149 11.79 8.88 12.61
C ARG A 149 11.15 8.82 11.23
N GLY A 150 10.62 9.94 10.72
CA GLY A 150 10.06 10.03 9.39
C GLY A 150 11.11 9.77 8.31
N TRP A 151 12.25 10.44 8.38
CA TRP A 151 13.34 10.23 7.43
C TRP A 151 13.95 8.84 7.52
N MET A 152 14.12 8.31 8.74
CA MET A 152 14.55 6.92 8.92
C MET A 152 13.59 5.91 8.27
N GLY A 153 12.28 6.15 8.40
CA GLY A 153 11.28 5.32 7.72
C GLY A 153 11.41 5.37 6.18
N VAL A 154 11.62 6.57 5.62
CA VAL A 154 11.84 6.71 4.16
C VAL A 154 13.10 5.95 3.73
N VAL A 155 14.21 6.11 4.44
CA VAL A 155 15.47 5.41 4.12
C VAL A 155 15.29 3.90 4.20
N VAL A 156 14.72 3.38 5.28
CA VAL A 156 14.54 1.93 5.47
C VAL A 156 13.60 1.35 4.43
N SER A 157 12.45 1.99 4.16
CA SER A 157 11.50 1.53 3.14
C SER A 157 12.13 1.54 1.74
N THR A 158 12.83 2.61 1.37
CA THR A 158 13.50 2.71 0.07
C THR A 158 14.62 1.68 -0.05
N SER A 159 15.39 1.43 1.02
CA SER A 159 16.44 0.39 1.02
C SER A 159 15.85 -1.01 0.84
N CYS A 160 14.75 -1.32 1.52
CA CYS A 160 14.04 -2.59 1.31
C CYS A 160 13.57 -2.73 -0.15
N MET A 161 12.97 -1.68 -0.71
CA MET A 161 12.51 -1.70 -2.11
C MET A 161 13.67 -1.76 -3.10
N ALA A 162 14.82 -1.15 -2.80
CA ALA A 162 16.01 -1.25 -3.62
C ALA A 162 16.54 -2.70 -3.67
N VAL A 163 16.47 -3.45 -2.58
CA VAL A 163 16.82 -4.87 -2.57
C VAL A 163 15.89 -5.66 -3.50
N PHE A 164 14.57 -5.43 -3.43
CA PHE A 164 13.62 -6.11 -4.31
C PHE A 164 13.75 -5.66 -5.76
N ALA A 165 14.04 -4.40 -6.02
CA ALA A 165 14.36 -3.90 -7.36
C ALA A 165 15.60 -4.60 -7.93
N MET A 166 16.65 -4.78 -7.13
CA MET A 166 17.83 -5.55 -7.52
C MET A 166 17.48 -7.01 -7.83
N ILE A 167 16.64 -7.65 -7.03
CA ILE A 167 16.19 -9.02 -7.28
C ILE A 167 15.43 -9.10 -8.61
N MET A 168 14.55 -8.13 -8.91
CA MET A 168 13.83 -8.06 -10.19
C MET A 168 14.77 -7.90 -11.40
N LEU A 169 15.88 -7.18 -11.24
CA LEU A 169 16.85 -6.93 -12.32
C LEU A 169 17.84 -8.08 -12.50
N LEU A 170 18.26 -8.73 -11.40
CA LEU A 170 19.29 -9.77 -11.45
C LEU A 170 18.71 -11.16 -11.70
N PHE A 171 17.48 -11.41 -11.25
CA PHE A 171 16.85 -12.73 -11.31
C PHE A 171 15.42 -12.68 -11.89
N PRO A 172 15.17 -11.97 -13.00
CA PRO A 172 13.81 -11.81 -13.53
C PRO A 172 13.23 -13.14 -14.01
N GLU A 173 14.04 -14.01 -14.62
CA GLU A 173 13.61 -15.32 -15.11
C GLU A 173 13.13 -16.23 -13.99
N TRP A 174 13.80 -16.23 -12.84
CA TRP A 174 13.39 -16.99 -11.67
C TRP A 174 12.06 -16.52 -11.11
N ILE A 175 11.83 -15.21 -11.13
CA ILE A 175 10.54 -14.64 -10.69
C ILE A 175 9.44 -15.10 -11.65
N ILE A 176 9.65 -15.00 -12.95
CA ILE A 176 8.65 -15.32 -13.96
C ILE A 176 8.32 -16.81 -13.95
N ALA A 177 9.34 -17.68 -13.80
CA ALA A 177 9.18 -19.13 -13.75
C ALA A 177 8.24 -19.61 -12.62
N ILE A 178 8.02 -18.81 -11.58
CA ILE A 178 7.03 -19.11 -10.52
C ILE A 178 5.60 -19.02 -11.06
N TYR A 179 5.37 -18.20 -12.11
CA TYR A 179 4.04 -17.87 -12.60
C TYR A 179 3.69 -18.56 -13.92
N THR A 180 4.67 -18.71 -14.84
CA THR A 180 4.41 -19.22 -16.18
C THR A 180 5.67 -19.73 -16.89
N ASP A 181 5.47 -20.70 -17.79
CA ASP A 181 6.48 -21.22 -18.73
C ASP A 181 6.19 -20.79 -20.18
N ASP A 182 5.13 -20.02 -20.43
CA ASP A 182 4.76 -19.54 -21.76
C ASP A 182 5.78 -18.53 -22.28
N PRO A 183 6.49 -18.82 -23.39
CA PRO A 183 7.59 -17.99 -23.90
C PRO A 183 7.17 -16.55 -24.21
N ASP A 184 5.96 -16.34 -24.75
CA ASP A 184 5.48 -15.02 -25.13
C ASP A 184 5.19 -14.17 -23.89
N VAL A 185 4.63 -14.79 -22.84
CA VAL A 185 4.39 -14.12 -21.56
C VAL A 185 5.71 -13.83 -20.84
N VAL A 186 6.68 -14.76 -20.90
CA VAL A 186 8.02 -14.58 -20.33
C VAL A 186 8.71 -13.36 -20.94
N GLU A 187 8.73 -13.23 -22.28
CA GLU A 187 9.34 -12.09 -22.95
C GLU A 187 8.68 -10.77 -22.55
N GLY A 188 7.34 -10.73 -22.50
CA GLY A 188 6.60 -9.57 -22.06
C GLY A 188 6.88 -9.21 -20.61
N ALA A 189 6.87 -10.19 -19.70
CA ALA A 189 7.11 -9.99 -18.28
C ALA A 189 8.53 -9.51 -17.97
N LEU A 190 9.55 -9.99 -18.69
CA LEU A 190 10.93 -9.52 -18.57
C LEU A 190 11.05 -8.02 -18.79
N LYS A 191 10.39 -7.51 -19.84
CA LYS A 191 10.37 -6.07 -20.16
C LYS A 191 9.66 -5.26 -19.07
N LEU A 192 8.56 -5.79 -18.51
CA LEU A 192 7.80 -5.10 -17.48
C LEU A 192 8.49 -5.13 -16.11
N LEU A 193 9.17 -6.23 -15.74
CA LEU A 193 9.93 -6.33 -14.49
C LEU A 193 11.05 -5.31 -14.39
N GLY A 194 11.73 -5.00 -15.52
CA GLY A 194 12.73 -3.94 -15.56
C GLY A 194 12.15 -2.55 -15.18
N ILE A 195 10.96 -2.24 -15.66
CA ILE A 195 10.26 -0.98 -15.32
C ILE A 195 9.70 -1.06 -13.90
N ALA A 196 9.19 -2.23 -13.49
CA ALA A 196 8.70 -2.47 -12.13
C ALA A 196 9.79 -2.30 -11.07
N ALA A 197 11.05 -2.60 -11.38
CA ALA A 197 12.18 -2.34 -10.49
C ALA A 197 12.34 -0.83 -10.18
N ILE A 198 12.17 0.04 -11.17
CA ILE A 198 12.19 1.50 -10.97
C ILE A 198 10.95 1.93 -10.19
N PHE A 199 9.79 1.36 -10.51
CA PHE A 199 8.52 1.59 -9.80
C PHE A 199 8.66 1.32 -8.30
N GLN A 200 9.31 0.22 -7.91
CA GLN A 200 9.51 -0.15 -6.51
C GLN A 200 10.22 0.92 -5.67
N LEU A 201 11.22 1.60 -6.25
CA LEU A 201 11.95 2.67 -5.54
C LEU A 201 11.03 3.84 -5.21
N SER A 202 10.25 4.30 -6.20
CA SER A 202 9.29 5.38 -6.02
C SER A 202 8.20 5.00 -5.01
N ASP A 203 7.75 3.74 -5.04
CA ASP A 203 6.73 3.20 -4.15
C ASP A 203 7.19 3.16 -2.68
N GLY A 204 8.42 2.70 -2.43
CA GLY A 204 9.01 2.70 -1.09
C GLY A 204 9.11 4.10 -0.48
N VAL A 205 9.52 5.08 -1.27
CA VAL A 205 9.57 6.50 -0.85
C VAL A 205 8.16 7.02 -0.56
N GLN A 206 7.22 6.80 -1.49
CA GLN A 206 5.87 7.32 -1.43
C GLN A 206 5.10 6.79 -0.21
N ILE A 207 5.08 5.46 -0.01
CA ILE A 207 4.31 4.84 1.09
C ILE A 207 4.85 5.24 2.46
N SER A 208 6.16 5.40 2.60
CA SER A 208 6.78 5.86 3.84
C SER A 208 6.49 7.34 4.10
N ALA A 209 6.61 8.21 3.09
CA ALA A 209 6.32 9.64 3.21
C ALA A 209 4.85 9.88 3.59
N ILE A 210 3.91 9.15 2.98
CA ILE A 210 2.48 9.23 3.32
C ILE A 210 2.21 8.72 4.74
N GLY A 211 2.90 7.65 5.17
CA GLY A 211 2.85 7.16 6.54
C GLY A 211 3.32 8.20 7.56
N ALA A 212 4.39 8.92 7.22
CA ALA A 212 4.91 10.01 8.06
C ALA A 212 3.92 11.18 8.18
N LEU A 213 3.28 11.59 7.08
CA LEU A 213 2.25 12.64 7.07
C LEU A 213 1.01 12.23 7.86
N ARG A 214 0.56 10.96 7.72
CA ARG A 214 -0.54 10.40 8.53
C ARG A 214 -0.22 10.46 10.03
N GLY A 215 1.02 10.17 10.43
CA GLY A 215 1.49 10.30 11.82
C GLY A 215 1.45 11.73 12.36
N MET A 216 1.49 12.73 11.49
CA MET A 216 1.33 14.15 11.81
C MET A 216 -0.12 14.65 11.70
N LYS A 217 -1.08 13.76 11.45
CA LYS A 217 -2.52 14.08 11.18
C LYS A 217 -2.72 14.90 9.89
N ASP A 218 -1.75 14.95 8.99
CA ASP A 218 -1.88 15.59 7.69
C ASP A 218 -2.31 14.55 6.65
N THR A 219 -3.60 14.49 6.36
CA THR A 219 -4.19 13.49 5.46
C THR A 219 -4.90 14.10 4.26
N GLN A 220 -5.41 15.32 4.40
CA GLN A 220 -6.19 16.01 3.36
C GLN A 220 -5.30 16.45 2.19
N ILE A 221 -4.16 17.06 2.48
CA ILE A 221 -3.23 17.54 1.44
C ILE A 221 -2.61 16.37 0.66
N PRO A 222 -2.13 15.29 1.32
CA PRO A 222 -1.71 14.08 0.62
C PRO A 222 -2.80 13.47 -0.28
N MET A 223 -4.06 13.50 0.13
CA MET A 223 -5.18 13.03 -0.70
C MET A 223 -5.29 13.83 -2.01
N VAL A 224 -5.21 15.18 -1.93
CA VAL A 224 -5.26 16.04 -3.13
C VAL A 224 -4.05 15.77 -4.02
N PHE A 225 -2.87 15.57 -3.44
CA PHE A 225 -1.67 15.24 -4.20
C PHE A 225 -1.79 13.89 -4.91
N ASN A 226 -2.38 12.88 -4.26
CA ASN A 226 -2.64 11.58 -4.90
C ASN A 226 -3.64 11.72 -6.05
N LEU A 227 -4.68 12.55 -5.89
CA LEU A 227 -5.63 12.82 -6.98
C LEU A 227 -4.92 13.42 -8.20
N ILE A 228 -4.01 14.36 -8.02
CA ILE A 228 -3.23 14.97 -9.09
C ILE A 228 -2.23 13.96 -9.68
N ALA A 229 -1.45 13.30 -8.82
CA ALA A 229 -0.39 12.39 -9.25
C ALA A 229 -0.93 11.14 -9.97
N TYR A 230 -2.01 10.55 -9.46
CA TYR A 230 -2.58 9.34 -10.06
C TYR A 230 -3.63 9.67 -11.12
N GLY A 231 -4.59 10.57 -10.79
CA GLY A 231 -5.71 10.88 -11.67
C GLY A 231 -5.34 11.74 -12.87
N LEU A 232 -4.54 12.79 -12.66
CA LEU A 232 -4.19 13.75 -13.72
C LEU A 232 -2.84 13.47 -14.40
N THR A 233 -1.93 12.74 -13.75
CA THR A 233 -0.61 12.44 -14.32
C THR A 233 -0.49 10.96 -14.66
N GLY A 234 -0.61 10.07 -13.70
CA GLY A 234 -0.33 8.64 -13.87
C GLY A 234 -1.23 7.96 -14.90
N ILE A 235 -2.55 8.03 -14.72
CA ILE A 235 -3.51 7.37 -15.62
C ILE A 235 -3.46 7.96 -17.05
N PRO A 236 -3.57 9.29 -17.26
CA PRO A 236 -3.53 9.85 -18.61
C PRO A 236 -2.23 9.55 -19.33
N LEU A 237 -1.10 9.63 -18.62
CA LEU A 237 0.21 9.37 -19.20
C LEU A 237 0.41 7.89 -19.54
N SER A 238 -0.10 6.98 -18.69
CA SER A 238 -0.11 5.54 -18.96
C SER A 238 -0.86 5.24 -20.25
N ILE A 239 -2.07 5.78 -20.40
CA ILE A 239 -2.90 5.58 -21.59
C ILE A 239 -2.22 6.21 -22.81
N TYR A 240 -1.72 7.42 -22.71
CA TYR A 240 -1.05 8.12 -23.81
C TYR A 240 0.21 7.38 -24.29
N LEU A 241 1.10 6.97 -23.38
CA LEU A 241 2.30 6.23 -23.73
C LEU A 241 1.98 4.81 -24.22
N GLY A 242 1.05 4.13 -23.54
CA GLY A 242 0.72 2.75 -23.86
C GLY A 242 -0.07 2.58 -25.14
N ILE A 243 -1.11 3.37 -25.32
CA ILE A 243 -2.07 3.25 -26.44
C ILE A 243 -1.71 4.22 -27.58
N THR A 244 -1.65 5.53 -27.30
CA THR A 244 -1.52 6.56 -28.35
C THR A 244 -0.15 6.51 -29.02
N LEU A 245 0.93 6.36 -28.26
CA LEU A 245 2.29 6.20 -28.78
C LEU A 245 2.67 4.76 -29.14
N GLY A 246 1.81 3.78 -28.83
CA GLY A 246 2.01 2.40 -29.21
C GLY A 246 3.10 1.64 -28.44
N TYR A 247 3.58 2.17 -27.29
CA TYR A 247 4.56 1.45 -26.46
C TYR A 247 3.97 0.29 -25.64
N GLY A 248 2.65 0.01 -25.79
CA GLY A 248 1.98 -1.10 -25.16
C GLY A 248 2.14 -1.13 -23.64
N GLY A 249 2.36 -2.32 -23.07
CA GLY A 249 2.52 -2.51 -21.64
C GLY A 249 3.66 -1.72 -21.01
N GLN A 250 4.77 -1.54 -21.73
CA GLN A 250 5.91 -0.75 -21.23
C GLN A 250 5.54 0.73 -21.09
N GLY A 251 4.80 1.30 -22.05
CA GLY A 251 4.31 2.67 -21.97
C GLY A 251 3.37 2.87 -20.79
N MET A 252 2.47 1.90 -20.57
CA MET A 252 1.55 1.93 -19.44
C MET A 252 2.29 1.94 -18.09
N TRP A 253 3.26 1.05 -17.90
CA TRP A 253 4.07 1.02 -16.69
C TRP A 253 4.94 2.26 -16.50
N THR A 254 5.47 2.80 -17.59
CA THR A 254 6.24 4.07 -17.53
C THR A 254 5.37 5.23 -17.02
N GLY A 255 4.11 5.31 -17.46
CA GLY A 255 3.15 6.29 -16.95
C GLY A 255 2.87 6.11 -15.44
N LEU A 256 2.72 4.84 -14.97
CA LEU A 256 2.58 4.53 -13.55
C LEU A 256 3.81 4.99 -12.74
N VAL A 257 5.02 4.69 -13.21
CA VAL A 257 6.29 5.11 -12.57
C VAL A 257 6.33 6.63 -12.43
N ILE A 258 5.99 7.37 -13.48
CA ILE A 258 6.01 8.84 -13.45
C ILE A 258 4.97 9.36 -12.45
N GLY A 259 3.74 8.86 -12.50
CA GLY A 259 2.69 9.25 -11.55
C GLY A 259 3.09 9.00 -10.09
N LEU A 260 3.63 7.81 -9.81
CA LEU A 260 4.06 7.45 -8.46
C LEU A 260 5.28 8.27 -8.01
N THR A 261 6.22 8.54 -8.92
CA THR A 261 7.39 9.39 -8.62
C THR A 261 6.97 10.81 -8.28
N VAL A 262 6.01 11.38 -9.02
CA VAL A 262 5.42 12.70 -8.69
C VAL A 262 4.81 12.65 -7.28
N ALA A 263 4.00 11.63 -6.96
CA ALA A 263 3.43 11.46 -5.63
C ALA A 263 4.53 11.39 -4.54
N ALA A 264 5.58 10.59 -4.76
CA ALA A 264 6.70 10.45 -3.83
C ALA A 264 7.39 11.79 -3.56
N ILE A 265 7.73 12.54 -4.60
CA ILE A 265 8.38 13.87 -4.50
C ILE A 265 7.51 14.84 -3.70
N VAL A 266 6.22 14.92 -4.02
CA VAL A 266 5.31 15.89 -3.39
C VAL A 266 5.10 15.54 -1.90
N HIS A 267 4.93 14.25 -1.57
CA HIS A 267 4.77 13.82 -0.17
C HIS A 267 6.03 14.05 0.67
N VAL A 268 7.21 13.72 0.14
CA VAL A 268 8.50 13.98 0.82
C VAL A 268 8.70 15.47 1.05
N THR A 269 8.46 16.28 0.02
CA THR A 269 8.56 17.75 0.11
C THR A 269 7.58 18.30 1.14
N ARG A 270 6.34 17.83 1.15
CA ARG A 270 5.32 18.22 2.14
C ARG A 270 5.76 17.84 3.55
N PHE A 271 6.22 16.61 3.76
CA PHE A 271 6.72 16.17 5.06
C PHE A 271 7.88 17.03 5.56
N HIS A 272 8.83 17.32 4.67
CA HIS A 272 9.97 18.20 4.99
C HIS A 272 9.50 19.58 5.43
N HIS A 273 8.67 20.25 4.63
CA HIS A 273 8.18 21.59 4.92
C HIS A 273 7.32 21.63 6.20
N LEU A 274 6.44 20.67 6.40
CA LEU A 274 5.55 20.61 7.56
C LEU A 274 6.36 20.45 8.85
N THR A 275 7.34 19.54 8.87
CA THR A 275 8.20 19.33 10.04
C THR A 275 9.07 20.55 10.34
N MET A 276 9.65 21.20 9.32
CA MET A 276 10.46 22.40 9.50
C MET A 276 9.66 23.59 10.03
N SER A 277 8.47 23.81 9.47
CA SER A 277 7.59 24.90 9.93
C SER A 277 7.16 24.69 11.39
N THR A 278 6.85 23.45 11.77
CA THR A 278 6.44 23.11 13.14
C THR A 278 7.61 23.28 14.13
N ILE A 279 8.84 22.91 13.75
CA ILE A 279 10.04 23.15 14.56
C ILE A 279 10.27 24.64 14.78
N ARG A 280 10.23 25.45 13.71
CA ARG A 280 10.44 26.91 13.79
C ARG A 280 9.42 27.58 14.71
N LYS A 281 8.12 27.22 14.59
CA LYS A 281 7.07 27.74 15.45
C LYS A 281 7.31 27.41 16.92
N LYS A 282 7.78 26.18 17.21
CA LYS A 282 8.09 25.75 18.57
C LYS A 282 9.29 26.49 19.15
N ASP A 283 10.36 26.63 18.38
CA ASP A 283 11.58 27.34 18.81
C ASP A 283 11.25 28.83 19.09
N ALA A 284 10.41 29.47 18.26
CA ALA A 284 9.94 30.84 18.45
C ALA A 284 9.00 31.02 19.65
N SER A 285 8.32 29.97 20.12
CA SER A 285 7.47 30.03 21.32
C SER A 285 8.24 29.80 22.62
N MET A 286 9.50 29.39 22.56
CA MET A 286 10.39 29.17 23.70
C MET A 286 11.42 30.30 23.90
N ALA A 287 11.58 31.14 22.86
CA ALA A 287 12.39 32.37 22.91
C ALA A 287 11.55 33.56 23.41
#